data_79ff5e098449395b4959fecbf12c607e
#
_entry.id   79ff5e098449395b4959fecbf12c607e
#
_cell.length_a   1.000
_cell.length_b   1.000
_cell.length_c   1.000
_cell.angle_alpha   90.00
_cell.angle_beta   90.00
_cell.angle_gamma   90.00
#
_symmetry.space_group_name_H-M   'P 1'
#
loop_
_entity.id
_entity.type
_entity.pdbx_description
1 polymer ?
#
loop_
_entity_poly.entity_id
_entity_poly.type
_entity_poly.pdbx_seq_one_letter_code
_entity_poly.pdbx_strand_id
1 'polypeptide(L)'
;NEVDVLLFFRDPINPKADEILGIKCYKSLLDVPGEIDAAVVTIPAKFVLDAITEAGKKGVKGLIVITSGFAEVGNKELEQEIVDKAHEYGIRVLGPNIVGTLSNAEKLNASFAPVLPLPGKGALVSQSGALLIAIDMATFTRRVGFEKLISIGNMSDVDFADLVEWLDKDENTSSISLYIEGFKDGRKFMDVAKKVSKPVIALKSGVSAHGAAA
;
A
#
# COMPACT_ATOMS: atom_id res chain seq x y z
N ASN A 1 -27.59 -11.77 3.72
CA ASN A 1 -26.23 -11.77 4.26
C ASN A 1 -25.64 -10.43 3.88
N GLU A 2 -25.73 -9.48 4.80
CA GLU A 2 -25.08 -8.19 4.68
C GLU A 2 -23.56 -8.44 4.72
N VAL A 3 -22.89 -8.11 3.63
CA VAL A 3 -21.43 -8.04 3.61
C VAL A 3 -21.12 -6.69 4.21
N ASP A 4 -20.74 -6.66 5.49
CA ASP A 4 -20.21 -5.47 6.14
C ASP A 4 -18.89 -5.10 5.45
N VAL A 5 -18.98 -4.21 4.48
CA VAL A 5 -17.82 -3.54 3.90
C VAL A 5 -17.39 -2.48 4.92
N LEU A 6 -16.53 -2.88 5.85
CA LEU A 6 -15.87 -1.96 6.76
C LEU A 6 -14.80 -1.17 6.00
N LEU A 7 -15.22 -0.10 5.32
CA LEU A 7 -14.32 0.96 4.87
C LEU A 7 -13.87 1.73 6.13
N PHE A 8 -12.67 1.46 6.61
CA PHE A 8 -12.04 2.22 7.69
C PHE A 8 -11.54 3.60 7.20
N PHE A 9 -12.42 4.43 6.64
CA PHE A 9 -12.20 5.87 6.63
C PHE A 9 -12.83 6.46 7.89
N ARG A 10 -12.09 6.43 8.99
CA ARG A 10 -12.58 6.96 10.25
C ARG A 10 -12.83 8.45 10.17
N ASP A 11 -11.95 9.17 9.48
CA ASP A 11 -11.92 10.62 9.43
C ASP A 11 -11.63 11.09 7.98
N PRO A 12 -12.65 11.17 7.10
CA PRO A 12 -12.46 11.65 5.75
C PRO A 12 -12.08 13.13 5.72
N ILE A 13 -11.15 13.49 4.83
CA ILE A 13 -10.63 14.84 4.68
C ILE A 13 -10.93 15.34 3.28
N ASN A 14 -11.70 16.40 3.18
CA ASN A 14 -12.00 17.09 1.94
C ASN A 14 -12.36 18.56 2.19
N PRO A 15 -11.62 19.53 1.63
CA PRO A 15 -11.88 20.95 1.86
C PRO A 15 -13.24 21.42 1.34
N LYS A 16 -13.89 20.67 0.45
CA LYS A 16 -15.15 21.04 -0.22
C LYS A 16 -16.38 20.29 0.30
N ALA A 17 -16.22 19.25 1.11
CA ALA A 17 -17.33 18.45 1.64
C ALA A 17 -17.43 18.58 3.16
N ASP A 18 -18.64 18.60 3.70
CA ASP A 18 -18.89 18.58 5.14
C ASP A 18 -19.15 17.16 5.64
N GLU A 19 -19.58 16.29 4.72
CA GLU A 19 -19.89 14.88 4.98
C GLU A 19 -19.58 14.03 3.74
N ILE A 20 -19.08 12.80 3.95
CA ILE A 20 -18.87 11.78 2.93
C ILE A 20 -19.43 10.46 3.43
N LEU A 21 -20.41 9.89 2.71
CA LEU A 21 -21.10 8.63 3.07
C LEU A 21 -21.66 8.61 4.50
N GLY A 22 -22.24 9.72 4.96
CA GLY A 22 -22.78 9.82 6.32
C GLY A 22 -21.74 10.06 7.42
N ILE A 23 -20.45 10.19 7.05
CA ILE A 23 -19.37 10.44 7.99
C ILE A 23 -18.93 11.89 7.89
N LYS A 24 -18.82 12.56 9.04
CA LYS A 24 -18.33 13.95 9.14
C LYS A 24 -16.97 14.06 8.45
N CYS A 25 -16.83 15.06 7.58
CA CYS A 25 -15.60 15.34 6.85
C CYS A 25 -14.87 16.54 7.48
N TYR A 26 -13.54 16.43 7.57
CA TYR A 26 -12.66 17.51 8.02
C TYR A 26 -12.12 18.28 6.81
N LYS A 27 -11.86 19.57 6.98
CA LYS A 27 -11.34 20.43 5.90
C LYS A 27 -9.82 20.26 5.69
N SER A 28 -9.12 19.93 6.76
CA SER A 28 -7.68 19.64 6.80
C SER A 28 -7.40 18.47 7.72
N LEU A 29 -6.29 17.75 7.47
CA LEU A 29 -5.80 16.70 8.36
C LEU A 29 -5.50 17.26 9.77
N LEU A 30 -5.12 18.52 9.85
CA LEU A 30 -4.83 19.20 11.13
C LEU A 30 -6.08 19.38 12.01
N ASP A 31 -7.27 19.42 11.41
CA ASP A 31 -8.55 19.58 12.13
C ASP A 31 -9.03 18.26 12.76
N VAL A 32 -8.48 17.12 12.35
CA VAL A 32 -8.85 15.81 12.90
C VAL A 32 -8.38 15.70 14.35
N PRO A 33 -9.26 15.37 15.31
CA PRO A 33 -8.87 15.28 16.72
C PRO A 33 -7.99 14.04 16.99
N GLY A 34 -7.09 14.16 17.96
CA GLY A 34 -6.21 13.07 18.41
C GLY A 34 -5.01 12.81 17.52
N GLU A 35 -4.35 11.70 17.79
CA GLU A 35 -3.17 11.24 17.02
C GLU A 35 -3.62 10.39 15.81
N ILE A 36 -2.85 10.49 14.73
CA ILE A 36 -3.06 9.74 13.49
C ILE A 36 -1.75 9.07 13.12
N ASP A 37 -1.70 7.74 13.13
CA ASP A 37 -0.50 6.99 12.77
C ASP A 37 -0.33 6.84 11.26
N ALA A 38 -1.42 6.71 10.50
CA ALA A 38 -1.36 6.53 9.05
C ALA A 38 -2.48 7.28 8.33
N ALA A 39 -2.20 7.72 7.10
CA ALA A 39 -3.20 8.33 6.23
C ALA A 39 -3.17 7.72 4.82
N VAL A 40 -4.36 7.61 4.22
CA VAL A 40 -4.53 7.17 2.83
C VAL A 40 -4.69 8.39 1.94
N VAL A 41 -3.86 8.49 0.91
CA VAL A 41 -3.82 9.63 -0.02
C VAL A 41 -4.44 9.22 -1.35
N THR A 42 -5.58 9.87 -1.69
CA THR A 42 -6.38 9.61 -2.91
C THR A 42 -6.67 10.88 -3.70
N ILE A 43 -5.86 11.91 -3.54
CA ILE A 43 -6.00 13.22 -4.18
C ILE A 43 -5.14 13.32 -5.44
N PRO A 44 -5.39 14.26 -6.37
CA PRO A 44 -4.54 14.44 -7.54
C PRO A 44 -3.07 14.70 -7.19
N ALA A 45 -2.13 14.14 -7.98
CA ALA A 45 -0.69 14.14 -7.70
C ALA A 45 -0.11 15.52 -7.32
N LYS A 46 -0.57 16.58 -7.98
CA LYS A 46 -0.13 17.97 -7.73
C LYS A 46 -0.40 18.48 -6.28
N PHE A 47 -1.27 17.83 -5.53
CA PHE A 47 -1.60 18.21 -4.16
C PHE A 47 -0.95 17.30 -3.10
N VAL A 48 -0.24 16.26 -3.53
CA VAL A 48 0.31 15.27 -2.60
C VAL A 48 1.41 15.86 -1.72
N LEU A 49 2.24 16.76 -2.24
CA LEU A 49 3.28 17.45 -1.43
C LEU A 49 2.69 18.27 -0.28
N ASP A 50 1.57 18.96 -0.54
CA ASP A 50 0.88 19.73 0.51
C ASP A 50 0.28 18.79 1.55
N ALA A 51 -0.33 17.69 1.13
CA ALA A 51 -0.87 16.67 2.03
C ALA A 51 0.21 16.02 2.90
N ILE A 52 1.39 15.73 2.34
CA ILE A 52 2.56 15.23 3.11
C ILE A 52 2.99 16.25 4.16
N THR A 53 3.00 17.54 3.81
CA THR A 53 3.34 18.61 4.74
C THR A 53 2.34 18.69 5.91
N GLU A 54 1.04 18.56 5.63
CA GLU A 54 0.02 18.48 6.69
C GLU A 54 0.18 17.23 7.55
N ALA A 55 0.42 16.07 6.91
CA ALA A 55 0.65 14.80 7.59
C ALA A 55 1.86 14.89 8.54
N GLY A 56 2.95 15.52 8.09
CA GLY A 56 4.13 15.73 8.90
C GLY A 56 3.86 16.61 10.13
N LYS A 57 3.15 17.73 9.95
CA LYS A 57 2.74 18.60 11.06
C LYS A 57 1.79 17.90 12.04
N LYS A 58 0.99 16.95 11.56
CA LYS A 58 0.07 16.15 12.38
C LYS A 58 0.77 15.03 13.15
N GLY A 59 1.98 14.65 12.75
CA GLY A 59 2.74 13.55 13.36
C GLY A 59 2.42 12.17 12.79
N VAL A 60 1.86 12.11 11.58
CA VAL A 60 1.61 10.87 10.84
C VAL A 60 2.93 10.16 10.58
N LYS A 61 2.95 8.83 10.72
CA LYS A 61 4.16 7.99 10.56
C LYS A 61 4.21 7.25 9.22
N GLY A 62 3.04 7.00 8.62
CA GLY A 62 2.94 6.26 7.36
C GLY A 62 1.91 6.85 6.41
N LEU A 63 2.22 6.84 5.12
CA LEU A 63 1.30 7.22 4.06
C LEU A 63 1.10 6.06 3.09
N ILE A 64 -0.17 5.79 2.76
CA ILE A 64 -0.59 4.86 1.72
C ILE A 64 -1.02 5.71 0.53
N VAL A 65 -0.14 5.89 -0.47
CA VAL A 65 -0.36 6.81 -1.59
C VAL A 65 -0.95 6.03 -2.76
N ILE A 66 -2.28 6.01 -2.85
CA ILE A 66 -3.03 5.35 -3.94
C ILE A 66 -2.87 6.14 -5.24
N THR A 67 -2.75 7.45 -5.13
CA THR A 67 -2.61 8.39 -6.26
C THR A 67 -1.56 7.93 -7.27
N SER A 68 -1.92 8.01 -8.56
CA SER A 68 -1.03 7.87 -9.71
C SER A 68 -0.66 9.23 -10.31
N GLY A 69 0.24 9.25 -11.28
CA GLY A 69 0.70 10.49 -11.96
C GLY A 69 2.16 10.83 -11.65
N PHE A 70 2.96 9.82 -11.30
CA PHE A 70 4.37 9.92 -10.89
C PHE A 70 5.31 9.24 -11.92
N ALA A 71 6.25 8.43 -11.49
CA ALA A 71 7.26 7.82 -12.36
C ALA A 71 6.67 6.96 -13.49
N GLU A 72 5.52 6.33 -13.26
CA GLU A 72 4.82 5.51 -14.27
C GLU A 72 4.32 6.31 -15.48
N VAL A 73 4.20 7.64 -15.35
CA VAL A 73 3.90 8.58 -16.46
C VAL A 73 5.06 9.52 -16.75
N GLY A 74 6.26 9.24 -16.23
CA GLY A 74 7.47 10.00 -16.50
C GLY A 74 7.82 11.09 -15.48
N ASN A 75 6.98 11.34 -14.48
CA ASN A 75 7.20 12.37 -13.43
C ASN A 75 8.09 11.85 -12.28
N LYS A 76 9.30 11.43 -12.60
CA LYS A 76 10.24 10.86 -11.63
C LYS A 76 10.70 11.87 -10.58
N GLU A 77 10.88 13.12 -11.00
CA GLU A 77 11.25 14.20 -10.10
C GLU A 77 10.20 14.42 -9.01
N LEU A 78 8.92 14.49 -9.38
CA LEU A 78 7.82 14.64 -8.43
C LEU A 78 7.72 13.42 -7.48
N GLU A 79 7.98 12.21 -7.98
CA GLU A 79 8.02 11.01 -7.13
C GLU A 79 9.13 11.11 -6.09
N GLN A 80 10.31 11.58 -6.48
CA GLN A 80 11.41 11.76 -5.54
C GLN A 80 11.10 12.88 -4.52
N GLU A 81 10.51 14.00 -4.97
CA GLU A 81 10.13 15.11 -4.09
C GLU A 81 9.15 14.68 -3.00
N ILE A 82 8.16 13.84 -3.32
CA ILE A 82 7.21 13.35 -2.30
C ILE A 82 7.88 12.44 -1.27
N VAL A 83 8.86 11.62 -1.68
CA VAL A 83 9.63 10.77 -0.77
C VAL A 83 10.53 11.62 0.13
N ASP A 84 11.29 12.54 -0.45
CA ASP A 84 12.19 13.42 0.29
C ASP A 84 11.40 14.24 1.31
N LYS A 85 10.25 14.79 0.90
CA LYS A 85 9.36 15.54 1.78
C LYS A 85 8.80 14.68 2.92
N ALA A 86 8.41 13.45 2.65
CA ALA A 86 7.94 12.53 3.68
C ALA A 86 9.06 12.21 4.71
N HIS A 87 10.27 11.96 4.21
CA HIS A 87 11.43 11.67 5.05
C HIS A 87 11.85 12.86 5.93
N GLU A 88 11.66 14.13 5.49
CA GLU A 88 11.87 15.31 6.34
C GLU A 88 11.07 15.25 7.65
N TYR A 89 9.91 14.59 7.62
CA TYR A 89 9.03 14.41 8.79
C TYR A 89 9.10 13.00 9.41
N GLY A 90 10.01 12.14 8.93
CA GLY A 90 10.11 10.75 9.40
C GLY A 90 8.96 9.85 8.97
N ILE A 91 8.24 10.21 7.90
CA ILE A 91 7.11 9.47 7.37
C ILE A 91 7.60 8.44 6.34
N ARG A 92 7.09 7.20 6.41
CA ARG A 92 7.29 6.18 5.38
C ARG A 92 6.15 6.19 4.37
N VAL A 93 6.47 5.94 3.10
CA VAL A 93 5.52 5.97 1.98
C VAL A 93 5.37 4.59 1.35
N LEU A 94 4.15 4.05 1.36
CA LEU A 94 3.76 2.87 0.60
C LEU A 94 3.14 3.34 -0.74
N GLY A 95 3.70 2.92 -1.85
CA GLY A 95 3.33 3.37 -3.20
C GLY A 95 4.37 4.33 -3.82
N PRO A 96 3.94 5.31 -4.59
CA PRO A 96 2.60 5.63 -5.10
C PRO A 96 2.09 4.64 -6.16
N ASN A 97 0.92 4.98 -6.78
CA ASN A 97 0.32 4.21 -7.86
C ASN A 97 -0.04 2.77 -7.42
N ILE A 98 -0.81 2.66 -6.36
CA ILE A 98 -1.19 1.39 -5.73
C ILE A 98 -2.72 1.23 -5.62
N VAL A 99 -3.15 0.00 -5.42
CA VAL A 99 -4.53 -0.32 -5.01
C VAL A 99 -4.75 0.02 -3.54
N GLY A 100 -3.71 -0.08 -2.72
CA GLY A 100 -3.74 0.05 -1.27
C GLY A 100 -3.36 -1.24 -0.56
N THR A 101 -3.80 -1.38 0.69
CA THR A 101 -3.50 -2.54 1.53
C THR A 101 -4.72 -3.07 2.26
N LEU A 102 -4.79 -4.38 2.42
CA LEU A 102 -5.84 -5.09 3.15
C LEU A 102 -5.20 -5.99 4.21
N SER A 103 -5.85 -6.11 5.39
CA SER A 103 -5.45 -7.04 6.45
C SER A 103 -6.69 -7.62 7.13
N ASN A 104 -6.75 -8.96 7.21
CA ASN A 104 -7.85 -9.65 7.86
C ASN A 104 -7.76 -9.55 9.39
N ALA A 105 -6.59 -9.71 9.99
CA ALA A 105 -6.41 -9.62 11.44
C ALA A 105 -6.82 -8.24 11.96
N GLU A 106 -6.43 -7.18 11.24
CA GLU A 106 -6.74 -5.80 11.60
C GLU A 106 -8.12 -5.35 11.08
N LYS A 107 -8.84 -6.21 10.33
CA LYS A 107 -10.09 -5.85 9.63
C LYS A 107 -9.94 -4.56 8.80
N LEU A 108 -8.77 -4.36 8.22
CA LEU A 108 -8.40 -3.15 7.50
C LEU A 108 -8.61 -3.33 6.00
N ASN A 109 -9.36 -2.42 5.40
CA ASN A 109 -9.37 -2.20 3.95
C ASN A 109 -8.98 -0.74 3.67
N ALA A 110 -7.68 -0.47 3.57
CA ALA A 110 -7.13 0.82 3.16
C ALA A 110 -6.80 0.78 1.65
N SER A 111 -7.82 0.46 0.83
CA SER A 111 -7.68 0.26 -0.61
C SER A 111 -8.97 0.61 -1.34
N PHE A 112 -8.96 0.53 -2.68
CA PHE A 112 -10.18 0.52 -3.48
C PHE A 112 -10.60 -0.90 -3.93
N ALA A 113 -10.02 -1.94 -3.32
CA ALA A 113 -10.53 -3.31 -3.52
C ALA A 113 -11.94 -3.44 -2.91
N PRO A 114 -12.86 -4.17 -3.58
CA PRO A 114 -14.27 -4.18 -3.19
C PRO A 114 -14.54 -4.91 -1.87
N VAL A 115 -13.67 -5.86 -1.48
CA VAL A 115 -13.88 -6.73 -0.32
C VAL A 115 -12.54 -7.07 0.34
N LEU A 116 -12.59 -7.56 1.58
CA LEU A 116 -11.45 -8.24 2.20
C LEU A 116 -11.32 -9.66 1.62
N PRO A 117 -10.11 -10.19 1.43
CA PRO A 117 -9.92 -11.57 1.01
C PRO A 117 -10.52 -12.55 2.02
N LEU A 118 -10.79 -13.80 1.60
CA LEU A 118 -11.10 -14.84 2.57
C LEU A 118 -9.97 -14.93 3.61
N PRO A 119 -10.29 -15.11 4.90
CA PRO A 119 -9.28 -15.25 5.94
C PRO A 119 -8.33 -16.41 5.66
N GLY A 120 -7.05 -16.16 5.83
CA GLY A 120 -5.97 -17.12 5.64
C GLY A 120 -4.72 -16.70 6.39
N LYS A 121 -3.59 -17.36 6.11
CA LYS A 121 -2.30 -17.11 6.75
C LYS A 121 -1.21 -16.68 5.76
N GLY A 122 -1.53 -16.56 4.47
CA GLY A 122 -0.62 -16.05 3.44
C GLY A 122 -0.64 -14.53 3.37
N ALA A 123 0.49 -13.92 3.09
CA ALA A 123 0.56 -12.54 2.64
C ALA A 123 0.93 -12.47 1.15
N LEU A 124 0.36 -11.53 0.42
CA LEU A 124 0.74 -11.21 -0.96
C LEU A 124 1.21 -9.78 -1.04
N VAL A 125 2.41 -9.59 -1.58
CA VAL A 125 2.93 -8.27 -1.96
C VAL A 125 3.03 -8.21 -3.49
N SER A 126 2.36 -7.26 -4.11
CA SER A 126 2.26 -7.17 -5.57
C SER A 126 2.60 -5.78 -6.09
N GLN A 127 3.46 -5.71 -7.12
CA GLN A 127 3.65 -4.49 -7.91
C GLN A 127 2.45 -4.23 -8.84
N SER A 128 1.78 -5.29 -9.31
CA SER A 128 0.58 -5.16 -10.14
C SER A 128 -0.68 -5.04 -9.30
N GLY A 129 -1.31 -3.88 -9.34
CA GLY A 129 -2.61 -3.65 -8.70
C GLY A 129 -3.73 -4.50 -9.31
N ALA A 130 -3.76 -4.61 -10.64
CA ALA A 130 -4.75 -5.43 -11.34
C ALA A 130 -4.67 -6.92 -10.96
N LEU A 131 -3.44 -7.45 -10.85
CA LEU A 131 -3.25 -8.83 -10.41
C LEU A 131 -3.67 -9.02 -8.94
N LEU A 132 -3.36 -8.06 -8.08
CA LEU A 132 -3.76 -8.11 -6.68
C LEU A 132 -5.28 -8.20 -6.55
N ILE A 133 -6.04 -7.35 -7.26
CA ILE A 133 -7.52 -7.39 -7.28
C ILE A 133 -8.01 -8.73 -7.84
N ALA A 134 -7.41 -9.22 -8.93
CA ALA A 134 -7.81 -10.51 -9.53
C ALA A 134 -7.59 -11.67 -8.56
N ILE A 135 -6.50 -11.67 -7.81
CA ILE A 135 -6.22 -12.68 -6.77
C ILE A 135 -7.18 -12.53 -5.61
N ASP A 136 -7.45 -11.31 -5.13
CA ASP A 136 -8.42 -11.05 -4.08
C ASP A 136 -9.79 -11.64 -4.44
N MET A 137 -10.31 -11.33 -5.62
CA MET A 137 -11.58 -11.89 -6.11
C MET A 137 -11.52 -13.41 -6.28
N ALA A 138 -10.38 -13.97 -6.69
CA ALA A 138 -10.21 -15.41 -6.83
C ALA A 138 -10.20 -16.16 -5.48
N THR A 139 -9.96 -15.49 -4.36
CA THR A 139 -9.99 -16.11 -3.03
C THR A 139 -11.34 -16.81 -2.78
N PHE A 140 -12.44 -16.18 -3.19
CA PHE A 140 -13.80 -16.71 -2.98
C PHE A 140 -14.11 -17.94 -3.85
N THR A 141 -13.63 -17.96 -5.09
CA THR A 141 -13.86 -19.08 -6.01
C THR A 141 -12.89 -20.23 -5.78
N ARG A 142 -11.64 -19.95 -5.41
CA ARG A 142 -10.59 -20.94 -5.15
C ARG A 142 -10.54 -21.40 -3.71
N ARG A 143 -11.25 -20.72 -2.80
CA ARG A 143 -11.24 -20.96 -1.35
C ARG A 143 -9.82 -20.93 -0.75
N VAL A 144 -9.00 -20.01 -1.25
CA VAL A 144 -7.65 -19.74 -0.74
C VAL A 144 -7.68 -18.38 -0.06
N GLY A 145 -7.41 -18.33 1.24
CA GLY A 145 -7.44 -17.09 2.00
C GLY A 145 -6.08 -16.42 2.15
N PHE A 146 -6.11 -15.12 2.39
CA PHE A 146 -4.93 -14.34 2.71
C PHE A 146 -5.12 -13.59 4.03
N GLU A 147 -4.02 -13.39 4.73
CA GLU A 147 -3.97 -12.49 5.89
C GLU A 147 -3.82 -11.04 5.42
N LYS A 148 -2.87 -10.82 4.51
CA LYS A 148 -2.58 -9.48 3.99
C LYS A 148 -2.46 -9.49 2.48
N LEU A 149 -3.03 -8.45 1.85
CA LEU A 149 -2.79 -8.11 0.45
C LEU A 149 -2.21 -6.69 0.41
N ILE A 150 -1.01 -6.54 -0.12
CA ILE A 150 -0.27 -5.28 -0.13
C ILE A 150 0.11 -4.94 -1.56
N SER A 151 -0.46 -3.84 -2.08
CA SER A 151 -0.03 -3.27 -3.35
C SER A 151 1.16 -2.35 -3.10
N ILE A 152 2.24 -2.52 -3.86
CA ILE A 152 3.48 -1.76 -3.65
C ILE A 152 3.76 -0.74 -4.77
N GLY A 153 3.15 -0.91 -5.95
CA GLY A 153 3.21 0.02 -7.07
C GLY A 153 4.62 0.42 -7.49
N ASN A 154 4.89 1.73 -7.51
CA ASN A 154 6.18 2.28 -7.94
C ASN A 154 7.33 1.99 -6.96
N MET A 155 7.04 1.55 -5.72
CA MET A 155 8.04 1.29 -4.67
C MET A 155 8.99 2.49 -4.45
N SER A 156 8.45 3.69 -4.30
CA SER A 156 9.31 4.87 -4.20
C SER A 156 10.12 4.93 -2.91
N ASP A 157 9.57 4.41 -1.80
CA ASP A 157 10.23 4.33 -0.49
C ASP A 157 10.18 2.92 0.07
N VAL A 158 9.00 2.44 0.50
CA VAL A 158 8.84 1.06 1.00
C VAL A 158 8.98 0.07 -0.16
N ASP A 159 9.91 -0.89 -0.03
CA ASP A 159 10.21 -1.88 -1.04
C ASP A 159 9.89 -3.32 -0.60
N PHE A 160 10.18 -4.30 -1.48
CA PHE A 160 10.01 -5.73 -1.16
C PHE A 160 10.82 -6.18 0.03
N ALA A 161 12.04 -5.66 0.21
CA ALA A 161 12.90 -6.05 1.31
C ALA A 161 12.31 -5.62 2.65
N ASP A 162 11.83 -4.37 2.73
CA ASP A 162 11.18 -3.83 3.93
C ASP A 162 9.94 -4.66 4.31
N LEU A 163 9.09 -4.97 3.32
CA LEU A 163 7.86 -5.72 3.57
C LEU A 163 8.13 -7.19 3.92
N VAL A 164 9.08 -7.83 3.26
CA VAL A 164 9.45 -9.23 3.55
C VAL A 164 10.03 -9.36 4.96
N GLU A 165 10.91 -8.43 5.37
CA GLU A 165 11.43 -8.39 6.74
C GLU A 165 10.33 -8.17 7.79
N TRP A 166 9.38 -7.29 7.49
CA TRP A 166 8.26 -7.01 8.38
C TRP A 166 7.30 -8.20 8.47
N LEU A 167 6.93 -8.80 7.33
CA LEU A 167 6.04 -9.97 7.27
C LEU A 167 6.64 -11.22 7.93
N ASP A 168 7.97 -11.36 7.91
CA ASP A 168 8.64 -12.45 8.61
C ASP A 168 8.41 -12.40 10.13
N LYS A 169 8.27 -11.19 10.68
CA LYS A 169 8.01 -10.97 12.11
C LYS A 169 6.52 -10.97 12.45
N ASP A 170 5.62 -10.89 11.47
CA ASP A 170 4.18 -10.84 11.69
C ASP A 170 3.63 -12.22 12.09
N GLU A 171 3.10 -12.34 13.30
CA GLU A 171 2.60 -13.61 13.85
C GLU A 171 1.36 -14.16 13.11
N ASN A 172 0.62 -13.30 12.42
CA ASN A 172 -0.56 -13.68 11.65
C ASN A 172 -0.23 -14.21 10.25
N THR A 173 1.00 -13.97 9.76
CA THR A 173 1.47 -14.42 8.45
C THR A 173 2.34 -15.67 8.58
N SER A 174 2.05 -16.72 7.80
CA SER A 174 2.84 -17.97 7.75
C SER A 174 3.62 -18.18 6.46
N SER A 175 3.28 -17.46 5.39
CA SER A 175 3.97 -17.54 4.10
C SER A 175 3.84 -16.21 3.36
N ILE A 176 4.82 -15.89 2.50
CA ILE A 176 4.90 -14.63 1.78
C ILE A 176 4.93 -14.92 0.28
N SER A 177 3.99 -14.37 -0.46
CA SER A 177 3.95 -14.44 -1.92
C SER A 177 4.28 -13.08 -2.51
N LEU A 178 5.13 -13.06 -3.54
CA LEU A 178 5.58 -11.83 -4.18
C LEU A 178 5.26 -11.88 -5.68
N TYR A 179 4.67 -10.81 -6.20
CA TYR A 179 4.61 -10.56 -7.63
C TYR A 179 5.53 -9.39 -7.98
N ILE A 180 6.57 -9.69 -8.74
CA ILE A 180 7.71 -8.79 -8.95
C ILE A 180 7.83 -8.45 -10.44
N GLU A 181 7.79 -7.17 -10.76
CA GLU A 181 8.08 -6.63 -12.10
C GLU A 181 9.53 -6.13 -12.18
N GLY A 182 10.05 -5.56 -11.11
CA GLY A 182 11.42 -5.08 -10.99
C GLY A 182 11.87 -4.88 -9.55
N PHE A 183 13.16 -4.66 -9.36
CA PHE A 183 13.74 -4.26 -8.07
C PHE A 183 14.43 -2.91 -8.23
N LYS A 184 14.31 -2.04 -7.21
CA LYS A 184 15.17 -0.86 -7.07
C LYS A 184 16.53 -1.25 -6.51
N ASP A 185 16.55 -2.08 -5.47
CA ASP A 185 17.77 -2.65 -4.88
C ASP A 185 17.64 -4.18 -4.72
N GLY A 186 18.06 -4.89 -5.74
CA GLY A 186 18.05 -6.37 -5.72
C GLY A 186 19.03 -6.97 -4.71
N ARG A 187 20.12 -6.26 -4.35
CA ARG A 187 21.08 -6.75 -3.35
C ARG A 187 20.48 -6.69 -1.95
N LYS A 188 19.85 -5.56 -1.58
CA LYS A 188 19.11 -5.40 -0.31
C LYS A 188 18.07 -6.51 -0.16
N PHE A 189 17.29 -6.76 -1.23
CA PHE A 189 16.28 -7.82 -1.22
C PHE A 189 16.89 -9.21 -0.97
N MET A 190 17.98 -9.58 -1.68
CA MET A 190 18.65 -10.86 -1.50
C MET A 190 19.25 -11.05 -0.10
N ASP A 191 19.76 -10.00 0.50
CA ASP A 191 20.32 -10.04 1.85
C ASP A 191 19.25 -10.21 2.93
N VAL A 192 18.05 -9.66 2.71
CA VAL A 192 16.88 -9.90 3.56
C VAL A 192 16.34 -11.31 3.33
N ALA A 193 16.11 -11.72 2.08
CA ALA A 193 15.53 -13.00 1.73
C ALA A 193 16.31 -14.21 2.27
N LYS A 194 17.65 -14.10 2.42
CA LYS A 194 18.49 -15.11 3.06
C LYS A 194 18.23 -15.30 4.57
N LYS A 195 17.67 -14.31 5.24
CA LYS A 195 17.47 -14.29 6.70
C LYS A 195 16.04 -14.61 7.10
N VAL A 196 15.12 -14.57 6.15
CA VAL A 196 13.70 -14.82 6.38
C VAL A 196 13.47 -16.28 6.73
N SER A 197 12.70 -16.51 7.78
CA SER A 197 12.38 -17.85 8.29
C SER A 197 11.14 -18.46 7.61
N LYS A 198 10.22 -17.62 7.16
CA LYS A 198 8.97 -18.04 6.52
C LYS A 198 9.18 -18.39 5.04
N PRO A 199 8.39 -19.31 4.49
CA PRO A 199 8.40 -19.59 3.05
C PRO A 199 8.09 -18.33 2.23
N VAL A 200 8.98 -18.02 1.27
CA VAL A 200 8.79 -16.93 0.30
C VAL A 200 8.66 -17.52 -1.10
N ILE A 201 7.55 -17.21 -1.77
CA ILE A 201 7.26 -17.62 -3.13
C ILE A 201 7.27 -16.37 -4.01
N ALA A 202 8.12 -16.33 -5.02
CA ALA A 202 8.23 -15.17 -5.91
C ALA A 202 7.87 -15.53 -7.35
N LEU A 203 6.91 -14.79 -7.92
CA LEU A 203 6.63 -14.79 -9.34
C LEU A 203 7.24 -13.52 -9.95
N LYS A 204 8.32 -13.70 -10.74
CA LYS A 204 8.99 -12.59 -11.45
C LYS A 204 8.51 -12.53 -12.89
N SER A 205 7.89 -11.41 -13.27
CA SER A 205 7.55 -11.10 -14.66
C SER A 205 8.75 -10.51 -15.42
N GLY A 206 8.65 -10.43 -16.75
CA GLY A 206 9.64 -9.75 -17.58
C GLY A 206 11.03 -10.44 -17.66
N VAL A 207 11.09 -11.76 -17.49
CA VAL A 207 12.37 -12.53 -17.61
C VAL A 207 12.78 -12.85 -19.05
N SER A 208 11.87 -12.70 -20.02
CA SER A 208 12.21 -12.84 -21.44
C SER A 208 12.79 -11.56 -22.02
N ALA A 209 13.54 -11.65 -23.13
CA ALA A 209 14.10 -10.47 -23.81
C ALA A 209 13.00 -9.46 -24.24
N HIS A 210 11.81 -9.95 -24.62
CA HIS A 210 10.65 -9.11 -24.93
C HIS A 210 10.01 -8.50 -23.67
N GLY A 211 9.91 -9.25 -22.59
CA GLY A 211 9.35 -8.77 -21.33
C GLY A 211 10.26 -7.83 -20.53
N ALA A 212 11.56 -7.82 -20.84
CA ALA A 212 12.51 -6.88 -20.24
C ALA A 212 12.51 -5.51 -20.96
N ALA A 213 11.90 -5.43 -22.15
CA ALA A 213 11.81 -4.22 -22.96
C ALA A 213 10.44 -3.49 -22.84
N ALA A 214 9.49 -4.11 -22.17
CA ALA A 214 8.16 -3.56 -21.88
C ALA A 214 8.14 -2.86 -20.53
#